data_57d5a0eb2879acc34207569e03e1bf33
#
_entry.id   57d5a0eb2879acc34207569e03e1bf33
#
_cell.length_a   1.000
_cell.length_b   1.000
_cell.length_c   1.000
_cell.angle_alpha   90.00
_cell.angle_beta   90.00
_cell.angle_gamma   90.00
#
_symmetry.space_group_name_H-M   'P 1'
#
loop_
_entity.id
_entity.type
_entity.pdbx_description
1 polymer ?
#
loop_
_entity_poly.entity_id
_entity_poly.type
_entity_poly.pdbx_seq_one_letter_code
_entity_poly.pdbx_strand_id
1 'polypeptide(L)'
;MAKRKTDQPLLPLILSVKAANWRMNDQDQDHADREFQKIREKALQRDGYRCRFCNFFSRKFQEVHHKDDDHHNNTLDNLVTACFMCHSVQHIGLSGHMKESVLIWLPEISQAALNHLIRSCIVARFTCTETPLSPPGTPPNRKIAPYADGGEILSAAESVMAALQDRSAEAAKLIGTSDPKELGSILQDIAIQRPDIYETRGEILNGIRLMNLGKKMSNDKDVLVEHVRAWIDPKTNGPYSSGLKADSWSEIMRDVLGIS
;
A
#
# COMPACT_ATOMS: atom_id res chain seq x y z
N MET A 1 -25.44 -16.12 11.73
CA MET A 1 -24.14 -15.45 11.84
C MET A 1 -23.09 -16.38 11.22
N ALA A 2 -22.60 -16.06 10.02
CA ALA A 2 -21.54 -16.86 9.38
C ALA A 2 -20.23 -16.63 10.15
N LYS A 3 -19.59 -17.73 10.59
CA LYS A 3 -18.26 -17.70 11.24
C LYS A 3 -17.28 -16.97 10.33
N ARG A 4 -16.60 -15.95 10.86
CA ARG A 4 -15.51 -15.25 10.19
C ARG A 4 -14.41 -16.25 9.84
N LYS A 5 -14.20 -16.52 8.55
CA LYS A 5 -13.06 -17.29 8.02
C LYS A 5 -11.81 -16.39 7.97
N THR A 6 -11.37 -15.83 9.10
CA THR A 6 -10.25 -14.88 9.15
C THR A 6 -9.05 -15.42 9.94
N ASP A 7 -8.93 -16.74 10.11
CA ASP A 7 -7.83 -17.36 10.87
C ASP A 7 -6.63 -17.79 9.98
N GLN A 8 -6.58 -17.36 8.72
CA GLN A 8 -5.38 -17.62 7.94
C GLN A 8 -4.29 -16.61 8.32
N PRO A 9 -3.05 -17.07 8.61
CA PRO A 9 -1.95 -16.18 8.95
C PRO A 9 -1.68 -15.21 7.79
N LEU A 10 -1.22 -14.00 8.14
CA LEU A 10 -0.79 -13.03 7.14
C LEU A 10 0.43 -13.57 6.39
N LEU A 11 0.50 -13.25 5.11
CA LEU A 11 1.65 -13.57 4.30
C LEU A 11 2.82 -12.62 4.63
N PRO A 12 4.06 -13.09 4.52
CA PRO A 12 5.22 -12.23 4.68
C PRO A 12 5.21 -11.12 3.62
N LEU A 13 5.57 -9.91 4.03
CA LEU A 13 5.65 -8.75 3.14
C LEU A 13 7.11 -8.34 3.00
N ILE A 14 7.75 -8.81 1.93
CA ILE A 14 9.17 -8.65 1.63
C ILE A 14 9.28 -7.86 0.34
N LEU A 15 10.26 -6.93 0.28
CA LEU A 15 10.58 -6.19 -0.95
C LEU A 15 10.89 -7.16 -2.07
N SER A 16 10.11 -7.12 -3.14
CA SER A 16 10.17 -8.12 -4.21
C SER A 16 10.06 -7.46 -5.58
N VAL A 17 10.50 -8.21 -6.57
CA VAL A 17 10.33 -7.87 -7.98
C VAL A 17 9.77 -9.08 -8.71
N LYS A 18 9.17 -8.84 -9.85
CA LYS A 18 8.78 -9.89 -10.77
C LYS A 18 9.99 -10.29 -11.62
N ALA A 19 10.42 -11.54 -11.47
CA ALA A 19 11.58 -12.06 -12.21
C ALA A 19 11.28 -12.22 -13.72
N ALA A 20 10.06 -12.59 -14.09
CA ALA A 20 9.65 -12.79 -15.47
C ALA A 20 8.78 -11.60 -15.94
N ASN A 21 9.32 -10.80 -16.84
CA ASN A 21 8.66 -9.72 -17.58
C ASN A 21 8.34 -8.42 -16.83
N TRP A 22 9.16 -7.41 -17.09
CA TRP A 22 8.74 -6.02 -17.05
C TRP A 22 7.72 -5.82 -18.18
N ARG A 23 6.44 -5.84 -17.84
CA ARG A 23 5.38 -5.57 -18.81
C ARG A 23 5.30 -4.07 -19.11
N MET A 24 6.05 -3.61 -20.09
CA MET A 24 5.75 -2.34 -20.75
C MET A 24 4.87 -2.53 -22.00
N ASN A 25 4.78 -3.76 -22.56
CA ASN A 25 4.05 -4.03 -23.82
C ASN A 25 3.48 -5.47 -23.79
N ASP A 26 2.36 -5.71 -23.10
CA ASP A 26 1.62 -6.96 -23.26
C ASP A 26 0.35 -6.70 -24.08
N GLN A 27 0.38 -7.12 -25.36
CA GLN A 27 -0.73 -6.94 -26.31
C GLN A 27 -1.80 -8.04 -26.21
N ASP A 28 -1.61 -9.08 -25.41
CA ASP A 28 -2.55 -10.18 -25.22
C ASP A 28 -3.56 -9.97 -24.07
N GLN A 29 -3.74 -8.72 -23.64
CA GLN A 29 -4.51 -8.33 -22.46
C GLN A 29 -6.01 -8.69 -22.53
N ASP A 30 -6.65 -8.62 -23.66
CA ASP A 30 -8.12 -8.63 -23.74
C ASP A 30 -8.79 -10.01 -23.51
N HIS A 31 -8.09 -11.11 -23.76
CA HIS A 31 -8.64 -12.46 -23.55
C HIS A 31 -8.33 -13.01 -22.16
N ALA A 32 -7.12 -12.75 -21.64
CA ALA A 32 -6.74 -13.10 -20.28
C ALA A 32 -7.57 -12.31 -19.25
N ASP A 33 -8.03 -11.12 -19.59
CA ASP A 33 -8.75 -10.22 -18.69
C ASP A 33 -10.12 -10.72 -18.25
N ARG A 34 -10.92 -11.33 -19.14
CA ARG A 34 -12.29 -11.73 -18.77
C ARG A 34 -12.33 -12.93 -17.83
N GLU A 35 -11.48 -13.92 -18.04
CA GLU A 35 -11.37 -15.07 -17.14
C GLU A 35 -10.71 -14.66 -15.82
N PHE A 36 -9.65 -13.87 -15.88
CA PHE A 36 -9.02 -13.31 -14.70
C PHE A 36 -10.02 -12.50 -13.86
N GLN A 37 -10.88 -11.66 -14.45
CA GLN A 37 -11.85 -10.87 -13.68
C GLN A 37 -12.82 -11.75 -12.89
N LYS A 38 -13.25 -12.89 -13.45
CA LYS A 38 -14.11 -13.85 -12.74
C LYS A 38 -13.42 -14.51 -11.55
N ILE A 39 -12.14 -14.88 -11.72
CA ILE A 39 -11.35 -15.53 -10.67
C ILE A 39 -10.90 -14.48 -9.65
N ARG A 40 -10.57 -13.27 -10.10
CA ARG A 40 -10.25 -12.11 -9.26
C ARG A 40 -11.35 -11.87 -8.22
N GLU A 41 -12.61 -11.81 -8.66
CA GLU A 41 -13.72 -11.58 -7.73
C GLU A 41 -13.84 -12.72 -6.71
N LYS A 42 -13.63 -13.98 -7.10
CA LYS A 42 -13.62 -15.13 -6.18
C LYS A 42 -12.49 -15.02 -5.14
N ALA A 43 -11.30 -14.56 -5.54
CA ALA A 43 -10.19 -14.34 -4.62
C ALA A 43 -10.52 -13.23 -3.60
N LEU A 44 -11.07 -12.10 -4.05
CA LEU A 44 -11.49 -11.01 -3.19
C LEU A 44 -12.56 -11.46 -2.18
N GLN A 45 -13.56 -12.22 -2.62
CA GLN A 45 -14.62 -12.74 -1.75
C GLN A 45 -14.10 -13.76 -0.75
N ARG A 46 -13.21 -14.69 -1.17
CA ARG A 46 -12.56 -15.67 -0.28
C ARG A 46 -11.82 -14.97 0.85
N ASP A 47 -11.09 -13.90 0.53
CA ASP A 47 -10.29 -13.14 1.49
C ASP A 47 -11.12 -12.06 2.24
N GLY A 48 -12.43 -11.97 1.97
CA GLY A 48 -13.33 -10.99 2.59
C GLY A 48 -12.92 -9.55 2.30
N TYR A 49 -12.38 -9.29 1.11
CA TYR A 49 -11.85 -7.99 0.68
C TYR A 49 -10.75 -7.45 1.64
N ARG A 50 -10.01 -8.34 2.30
CA ARG A 50 -8.90 -8.01 3.18
C ARG A 50 -7.56 -8.35 2.53
N CYS A 51 -6.64 -7.41 2.60
CA CYS A 51 -5.27 -7.63 2.17
C CYS A 51 -4.63 -8.78 2.96
N ARG A 52 -4.10 -9.79 2.24
CA ARG A 52 -3.48 -10.98 2.84
C ARG A 52 -2.12 -10.69 3.50
N PHE A 53 -1.56 -9.50 3.26
CA PHE A 53 -0.27 -9.07 3.82
C PHE A 53 -0.42 -8.18 5.06
N CYS A 54 -1.41 -7.27 5.11
CA CYS A 54 -1.55 -6.31 6.20
C CYS A 54 -2.95 -6.27 6.82
N ASN A 55 -3.86 -7.16 6.41
CA ASN A 55 -5.25 -7.23 6.86
C ASN A 55 -6.11 -5.97 6.60
N PHE A 56 -5.63 -5.01 5.80
CA PHE A 56 -6.41 -3.83 5.45
C PHE A 56 -7.67 -4.23 4.67
N PHE A 57 -8.81 -3.79 5.17
CA PHE A 57 -10.10 -4.04 4.53
C PHE A 57 -10.47 -2.89 3.58
N SER A 58 -10.91 -3.21 2.38
CA SER A 58 -11.61 -2.25 1.51
C SER A 58 -12.44 -3.01 0.49
N ARG A 59 -13.71 -2.63 0.31
CA ARG A 59 -14.56 -3.22 -0.73
C ARG A 59 -14.23 -2.73 -2.14
N LYS A 60 -13.51 -1.62 -2.26
CA LYS A 60 -13.10 -1.04 -3.53
C LYS A 60 -11.58 -0.95 -3.61
N PHE A 61 -11.06 -1.04 -4.82
CA PHE A 61 -9.65 -0.82 -5.14
C PHE A 61 -8.67 -1.80 -4.44
N GLN A 62 -9.15 -2.97 -3.99
CA GLN A 62 -8.22 -4.05 -3.68
C GLN A 62 -7.72 -4.66 -4.99
N GLU A 63 -6.46 -4.99 -4.99
CA GLU A 63 -5.78 -5.65 -6.10
C GLU A 63 -5.68 -7.15 -5.83
N VAL A 64 -5.31 -7.93 -6.84
CA VAL A 64 -5.03 -9.36 -6.69
C VAL A 64 -3.62 -9.62 -7.18
N HIS A 65 -2.83 -10.28 -6.32
CA HIS A 65 -1.44 -10.61 -6.57
C HIS A 65 -1.30 -12.10 -6.85
N HIS A 66 -0.49 -12.46 -7.85
CA HIS A 66 -0.07 -13.82 -8.13
C HIS A 66 1.14 -14.17 -7.27
N LYS A 67 1.01 -15.17 -6.38
CA LYS A 67 2.07 -15.52 -5.43
C LYS A 67 3.36 -16.03 -6.08
N ASP A 68 3.24 -16.65 -7.23
CA ASP A 68 4.35 -17.18 -8.04
C ASP A 68 4.83 -16.21 -9.12
N ASP A 69 4.26 -15.00 -9.16
CA ASP A 69 4.50 -13.98 -10.19
C ASP A 69 4.18 -14.42 -11.63
N ASP A 70 3.56 -15.58 -11.84
CA ASP A 70 3.08 -16.04 -13.16
C ASP A 70 1.63 -15.60 -13.40
N HIS A 71 1.45 -14.60 -14.26
CA HIS A 71 0.12 -14.10 -14.63
C HIS A 71 -0.72 -15.08 -15.46
N HIS A 72 -0.14 -16.16 -15.95
CA HIS A 72 -0.89 -17.22 -16.61
C HIS A 72 -1.48 -18.22 -15.60
N ASN A 73 -0.91 -18.29 -14.39
CA ASN A 73 -1.42 -19.13 -13.32
C ASN A 73 -2.56 -18.46 -12.55
N ASN A 74 -3.74 -18.43 -13.14
CA ASN A 74 -4.96 -17.87 -12.55
C ASN A 74 -5.68 -18.83 -11.61
N THR A 75 -5.00 -19.82 -11.04
CA THR A 75 -5.61 -20.69 -10.03
C THR A 75 -5.94 -19.91 -8.76
N LEU A 76 -7.08 -20.19 -8.15
CA LEU A 76 -7.54 -19.47 -6.97
C LEU A 76 -6.53 -19.54 -5.81
N ASP A 77 -5.82 -20.67 -5.68
CA ASP A 77 -4.83 -20.88 -4.64
C ASP A 77 -3.57 -20.01 -4.85
N ASN A 78 -3.27 -19.65 -6.10
CA ASN A 78 -2.16 -18.75 -6.44
C ASN A 78 -2.49 -17.28 -6.24
N LEU A 79 -3.77 -16.91 -6.26
CA LEU A 79 -4.22 -15.53 -6.18
C LEU A 79 -4.49 -15.11 -4.74
N VAL A 80 -4.02 -13.94 -4.36
CA VAL A 80 -4.24 -13.35 -3.03
C VAL A 80 -4.65 -11.88 -3.12
N THR A 81 -5.58 -11.48 -2.26
CA THR A 81 -5.98 -10.08 -2.16
C THR A 81 -4.85 -9.24 -1.57
N ALA A 82 -4.52 -8.15 -2.24
CA ALA A 82 -3.54 -7.17 -1.79
C ALA A 82 -4.13 -5.76 -1.82
N CYS A 83 -3.81 -4.91 -0.86
CA CYS A 83 -4.00 -3.47 -1.04
C CYS A 83 -2.87 -2.91 -1.91
N PHE A 84 -3.10 -1.80 -2.59
CA PHE A 84 -2.10 -1.27 -3.52
C PHE A 84 -0.73 -1.02 -2.86
N MET A 85 -0.69 -0.57 -1.60
CA MET A 85 0.59 -0.37 -0.90
C MET A 85 1.36 -1.67 -0.70
N CYS A 86 0.68 -2.76 -0.30
CA CYS A 86 1.33 -4.06 -0.17
C CYS A 86 1.70 -4.66 -1.54
N HIS A 87 0.86 -4.43 -2.55
CA HIS A 87 1.15 -4.86 -3.92
C HIS A 87 2.38 -4.14 -4.50
N SER A 88 2.53 -2.83 -4.21
CA SER A 88 3.74 -2.07 -4.58
C SER A 88 5.03 -2.65 -3.96
N VAL A 89 4.94 -3.24 -2.75
CA VAL A 89 6.08 -3.92 -2.10
C VAL A 89 6.48 -5.19 -2.85
N GLN A 90 5.53 -5.88 -3.48
CA GLN A 90 5.82 -7.04 -4.33
C GLN A 90 6.38 -6.64 -5.72
N HIS A 91 6.22 -5.37 -6.11
CA HIS A 91 6.62 -4.83 -7.41
C HIS A 91 7.35 -3.50 -7.26
N ILE A 92 8.44 -3.48 -6.45
CA ILE A 92 9.10 -2.22 -6.07
C ILE A 92 9.62 -1.44 -7.28
N GLY A 93 10.13 -2.13 -8.31
CA GLY A 93 10.63 -1.48 -9.52
C GLY A 93 9.54 -0.68 -10.26
N LEU A 94 8.31 -1.20 -10.34
CA LEU A 94 7.17 -0.49 -10.92
C LEU A 94 6.79 0.73 -10.07
N SER A 95 6.71 0.56 -8.76
CA SER A 95 6.39 1.66 -7.84
C SER A 95 7.41 2.81 -7.91
N GLY A 96 8.71 2.47 -8.05
CA GLY A 96 9.77 3.45 -8.29
C GLY A 96 9.65 4.12 -9.66
N HIS A 97 9.39 3.34 -10.73
CA HIS A 97 9.16 3.88 -12.08
C HIS A 97 8.01 4.90 -12.10
N MET A 98 6.92 4.61 -11.43
CA MET A 98 5.75 5.49 -11.28
C MET A 98 5.97 6.64 -10.29
N LYS A 99 7.13 6.70 -9.62
CA LYS A 99 7.46 7.71 -8.59
C LYS A 99 6.42 7.76 -7.45
N GLU A 100 5.90 6.59 -7.08
CA GLU A 100 4.91 6.43 -6.01
C GLU A 100 5.55 6.23 -4.64
N SER A 101 6.83 5.85 -4.59
CA SER A 101 7.49 5.42 -3.35
C SER A 101 8.97 5.73 -3.32
N VAL A 102 9.54 5.62 -2.12
CA VAL A 102 10.97 5.76 -1.81
C VAL A 102 11.38 4.65 -0.83
N LEU A 103 12.63 4.23 -0.88
CA LEU A 103 13.20 3.33 0.13
C LEU A 103 13.67 4.13 1.34
N ILE A 104 13.32 3.65 2.53
CA ILE A 104 13.74 4.23 3.81
C ILE A 104 14.33 3.16 4.72
N TRP A 105 15.20 3.55 5.63
CA TRP A 105 15.66 2.71 6.74
C TRP A 105 14.72 2.85 7.94
N LEU A 106 13.99 1.80 8.25
CA LEU A 106 13.00 1.79 9.35
C LEU A 106 12.89 0.39 9.96
N PRO A 107 13.91 -0.05 10.73
CA PRO A 107 13.92 -1.38 11.34
C PRO A 107 12.90 -1.54 12.48
N GLU A 108 12.43 -0.43 13.06
CA GLU A 108 11.61 -0.41 14.28
C GLU A 108 10.22 -0.97 14.06
N ILE A 109 9.68 -0.88 12.83
CA ILE A 109 8.35 -1.39 12.52
C ILE A 109 8.36 -2.25 11.25
N SER A 110 7.37 -3.12 11.14
CA SER A 110 7.19 -3.95 9.95
C SER A 110 6.73 -3.13 8.73
N GLN A 111 6.95 -3.66 7.53
CA GLN A 111 6.42 -3.05 6.29
C GLN A 111 4.89 -2.89 6.34
N ALA A 112 4.18 -3.84 6.91
CA ALA A 112 2.73 -3.78 7.05
C ALA A 112 2.29 -2.63 7.99
N ALA A 113 3.00 -2.44 9.10
CA ALA A 113 2.75 -1.34 10.03
C ALA A 113 3.02 0.02 9.38
N LEU A 114 4.13 0.15 8.63
CA LEU A 114 4.41 1.36 7.86
C LEU A 114 3.28 1.67 6.86
N ASN A 115 2.79 0.66 6.14
CA ASN A 115 1.70 0.86 5.18
C ASN A 115 0.40 1.34 5.87
N HIS A 116 0.12 0.89 7.10
CA HIS A 116 -1.00 1.40 7.88
C HIS A 116 -0.78 2.85 8.32
N LEU A 117 0.40 3.17 8.82
CA LEU A 117 0.77 4.52 9.24
C LEU A 117 0.65 5.53 8.09
N ILE A 118 1.27 5.24 6.95
CA ILE A 118 1.22 6.11 5.78
C ILE A 118 -0.22 6.28 5.27
N ARG A 119 -1.01 5.21 5.26
CA ARG A 119 -2.44 5.29 4.87
C ARG A 119 -3.21 6.22 5.80
N SER A 120 -2.95 6.16 7.10
CA SER A 120 -3.57 7.05 8.07
C SER A 120 -3.18 8.51 7.83
N CYS A 121 -1.89 8.79 7.59
CA CYS A 121 -1.41 10.13 7.24
C CYS A 121 -2.08 10.65 5.95
N ILE A 122 -2.21 9.81 4.93
CA ILE A 122 -2.90 10.15 3.67
C ILE A 122 -4.36 10.50 3.95
N VAL A 123 -5.09 9.69 4.72
CA VAL A 123 -6.49 9.98 5.07
C VAL A 123 -6.60 11.31 5.81
N ALA A 124 -5.70 11.59 6.76
CA ALA A 124 -5.67 12.87 7.48
C ALA A 124 -5.46 14.05 6.52
N ARG A 125 -4.52 13.95 5.60
CA ARG A 125 -4.28 15.00 4.60
C ARG A 125 -5.52 15.33 3.78
N PHE A 126 -6.34 14.34 3.44
CA PHE A 126 -7.54 14.55 2.63
C PHE A 126 -8.79 14.93 3.44
N THR A 127 -8.83 14.64 4.73
CA THR A 127 -9.99 14.89 5.58
C THR A 127 -9.86 16.12 6.48
N CYS A 128 -8.62 16.54 6.78
CA CYS A 128 -8.31 17.65 7.68
C CYS A 128 -7.85 18.93 6.96
N THR A 129 -7.89 18.98 5.63
CA THR A 129 -7.58 20.19 4.85
C THR A 129 -8.74 21.19 4.89
N GLU A 130 -8.47 22.46 4.52
CA GLU A 130 -9.50 23.51 4.42
C GLU A 130 -10.65 23.16 3.46
N THR A 131 -10.36 22.34 2.44
CA THR A 131 -11.34 21.78 1.51
C THR A 131 -11.34 20.26 1.59
N PRO A 132 -11.87 19.67 2.66
CA PRO A 132 -11.83 18.23 2.82
C PRO A 132 -12.62 17.52 1.73
N LEU A 133 -12.16 16.33 1.33
CA LEU A 133 -12.88 15.48 0.41
C LEU A 133 -14.24 15.11 1.02
N SER A 134 -15.30 15.54 0.38
CA SER A 134 -16.63 15.08 0.75
C SER A 134 -16.80 13.60 0.42
N PRO A 135 -17.45 12.81 1.28
CA PRO A 135 -17.81 11.44 0.93
C PRO A 135 -18.65 11.41 -0.35
N PRO A 136 -18.52 10.36 -1.19
CA PRO A 136 -19.31 10.21 -2.41
C PRO A 136 -20.82 10.32 -2.13
N GLY A 137 -21.51 11.16 -2.90
CA GLY A 137 -22.96 11.39 -2.76
C GLY A 137 -23.36 12.36 -1.65
N THR A 138 -22.42 13.09 -1.04
CA THR A 138 -22.72 14.25 -0.19
C THR A 138 -22.94 15.47 -1.08
N PRO A 139 -24.00 16.28 -0.86
CA PRO A 139 -24.16 17.54 -1.59
C PRO A 139 -22.92 18.43 -1.43
N PRO A 140 -22.48 19.13 -2.47
CA PRO A 140 -21.26 19.94 -2.45
C PRO A 140 -21.23 21.06 -1.39
N ASN A 141 -22.38 21.41 -0.82
CA ASN A 141 -22.51 22.47 0.17
C ASN A 141 -22.51 22.00 1.64
N ARG A 142 -22.39 20.70 1.92
CA ARG A 142 -22.20 20.27 3.29
C ARG A 142 -20.71 20.36 3.60
N LYS A 143 -20.27 21.51 4.14
CA LYS A 143 -18.98 21.61 4.84
C LYS A 143 -19.01 20.51 5.90
N ILE A 144 -18.26 19.43 5.68
CA ILE A 144 -17.83 18.60 6.80
C ILE A 144 -16.98 19.57 7.59
N ALA A 145 -17.50 20.01 8.76
CA ALA A 145 -16.72 20.89 9.60
C ALA A 145 -15.37 20.19 9.81
N PRO A 146 -14.24 20.83 9.52
CA PRO A 146 -12.96 20.28 9.90
C PRO A 146 -13.07 19.93 11.38
N TYR A 147 -12.54 18.78 11.81
CA TYR A 147 -12.43 18.52 13.23
C TYR A 147 -11.84 19.76 13.90
N ALA A 148 -12.32 20.11 15.08
CA ALA A 148 -11.82 21.30 15.79
C ALA A 148 -10.27 21.32 15.82
N ASP A 149 -9.65 20.14 15.83
CA ASP A 149 -8.19 19.92 15.84
C ASP A 149 -7.62 19.53 14.46
N GLY A 150 -8.38 19.76 13.38
CA GLY A 150 -8.00 19.31 12.01
C GLY A 150 -6.65 19.84 11.53
N GLY A 151 -6.30 21.07 11.90
CA GLY A 151 -5.02 21.68 11.58
C GLY A 151 -3.85 21.02 12.31
N GLU A 152 -4.02 20.63 13.56
CA GLU A 152 -2.99 19.93 14.35
C GLU A 152 -2.78 18.51 13.82
N ILE A 153 -3.86 17.79 13.51
CA ILE A 153 -3.80 16.44 12.94
C ILE A 153 -3.11 16.47 11.57
N LEU A 154 -3.43 17.44 10.73
CA LEU A 154 -2.79 17.60 9.42
C LEU A 154 -1.29 17.87 9.57
N SER A 155 -0.93 18.82 10.43
CA SER A 155 0.46 19.17 10.72
C SER A 155 1.26 17.98 11.27
N ALA A 156 0.65 17.20 12.17
CA ALA A 156 1.25 15.98 12.69
C ALA A 156 1.46 14.94 11.59
N ALA A 157 0.45 14.68 10.76
CA ALA A 157 0.55 13.72 9.66
C ALA A 157 1.63 14.11 8.63
N GLU A 158 1.74 15.39 8.30
CA GLU A 158 2.78 15.91 7.40
C GLU A 158 4.16 15.79 8.00
N SER A 159 4.31 16.11 9.30
CA SER A 159 5.56 15.98 10.03
C SER A 159 6.03 14.51 10.09
N VAL A 160 5.12 13.58 10.35
CA VAL A 160 5.42 12.13 10.31
C VAL A 160 5.91 11.71 8.93
N MET A 161 5.21 12.10 7.87
CA MET A 161 5.60 11.73 6.52
C MET A 161 6.96 12.31 6.14
N ALA A 162 7.24 13.57 6.50
CA ALA A 162 8.53 14.20 6.24
C ALA A 162 9.67 13.49 7.01
N ALA A 163 9.50 13.27 8.31
CA ALA A 163 10.50 12.59 9.15
C ALA A 163 10.81 11.17 8.67
N LEU A 164 9.79 10.43 8.19
CA LEU A 164 10.00 9.11 7.60
C LEU A 164 10.73 9.20 6.26
N GLN A 165 10.39 10.18 5.43
CA GLN A 165 11.04 10.37 4.14
C GLN A 165 12.51 10.76 4.27
N ASP A 166 12.88 11.53 5.29
CA ASP A 166 14.29 11.89 5.59
C ASP A 166 15.16 10.66 5.86
N ARG A 167 14.57 9.54 6.32
CA ARG A 167 15.25 8.26 6.51
C ARG A 167 15.67 7.57 5.20
N SER A 168 15.32 8.15 4.05
CA SER A 168 15.79 7.69 2.73
C SER A 168 17.30 7.91 2.56
N ALA A 169 17.86 8.93 3.18
CA ALA A 169 19.30 9.16 3.18
C ALA A 169 20.06 8.01 3.87
N GLU A 170 19.50 7.44 4.94
CA GLU A 170 20.09 6.30 5.63
C GLU A 170 19.97 5.01 4.81
N ALA A 171 18.84 4.79 4.15
CA ALA A 171 18.70 3.67 3.21
C ALA A 171 19.75 3.76 2.08
N ALA A 172 19.96 4.95 1.50
CA ALA A 172 20.96 5.16 0.47
C ALA A 172 22.39 4.87 0.96
N LYS A 173 22.72 5.19 2.21
CA LYS A 173 24.03 4.84 2.81
C LYS A 173 24.19 3.33 2.98
N LEU A 174 23.13 2.62 3.37
CA LEU A 174 23.19 1.20 3.69
C LEU A 174 23.23 0.30 2.45
N ILE A 175 22.44 0.62 1.42
CA ILE A 175 22.25 -0.23 0.24
C ILE A 175 22.63 0.46 -1.08
N GLY A 176 23.23 1.65 -1.03
CA GLY A 176 23.71 2.39 -2.20
C GLY A 176 22.64 3.20 -2.92
N THR A 177 21.35 3.03 -2.62
CA THR A 177 20.25 3.76 -3.26
C THR A 177 19.05 3.90 -2.34
N SER A 178 18.26 4.95 -2.55
CA SER A 178 16.91 5.08 -2.00
C SER A 178 15.83 5.00 -3.09
N ASP A 179 16.23 4.78 -4.35
CA ASP A 179 15.30 4.64 -5.47
C ASP A 179 14.81 3.19 -5.60
N PRO A 180 13.51 2.92 -5.41
CA PRO A 180 12.96 1.56 -5.57
C PRO A 180 13.11 1.01 -6.98
N LYS A 181 13.22 1.87 -8.01
CA LYS A 181 13.44 1.44 -9.40
C LYS A 181 14.85 0.85 -9.57
N GLU A 182 15.86 1.51 -8.99
CA GLU A 182 17.25 1.02 -9.05
C GLU A 182 17.39 -0.30 -8.29
N LEU A 183 16.90 -0.35 -7.03
CA LEU A 183 16.91 -1.59 -6.27
C LEU A 183 16.10 -2.70 -7.00
N GLY A 184 14.96 -2.34 -7.60
CA GLY A 184 14.14 -3.25 -8.38
C GLY A 184 14.90 -3.88 -9.53
N SER A 185 15.70 -3.11 -10.26
CA SER A 185 16.54 -3.62 -11.36
C SER A 185 17.62 -4.58 -10.83
N ILE A 186 18.28 -4.23 -9.73
CA ILE A 186 19.29 -5.08 -9.09
C ILE A 186 18.66 -6.41 -8.62
N LEU A 187 17.51 -6.35 -7.95
CA LEU A 187 16.83 -7.56 -7.48
C LEU A 187 16.34 -8.44 -8.63
N GLN A 188 15.97 -7.84 -9.76
CA GLN A 188 15.59 -8.61 -10.96
C GLN A 188 16.77 -9.37 -11.54
N ASP A 189 17.92 -8.73 -11.65
CA ASP A 189 19.15 -9.39 -12.10
C ASP A 189 19.56 -10.53 -11.15
N ILE A 190 19.46 -10.30 -9.83
CA ILE A 190 19.72 -11.31 -8.82
C ILE A 190 18.72 -12.47 -8.93
N ALA A 191 17.43 -12.19 -9.11
CA ALA A 191 16.40 -13.23 -9.23
C ALA A 191 16.63 -14.15 -10.43
N ILE A 192 17.17 -13.61 -11.53
CA ILE A 192 17.48 -14.36 -12.75
C ILE A 192 18.81 -15.13 -12.61
N GLN A 193 19.87 -14.48 -12.13
CA GLN A 193 21.22 -15.03 -12.14
C GLN A 193 21.57 -15.81 -10.88
N ARG A 194 21.00 -15.45 -9.73
CA ARG A 194 21.28 -16.01 -8.42
C ARG A 194 19.99 -16.15 -7.60
N PRO A 195 19.07 -17.04 -8.01
CA PRO A 195 17.80 -17.24 -7.29
C PRO A 195 18.02 -17.67 -5.82
N ASP A 196 19.12 -18.35 -5.53
CA ASP A 196 19.55 -18.70 -4.17
C ASP A 196 19.74 -17.45 -3.27
N ILE A 197 20.35 -16.40 -3.81
CA ILE A 197 20.52 -15.11 -3.10
C ILE A 197 19.18 -14.36 -3.03
N TYR A 198 18.39 -14.40 -4.11
CA TYR A 198 17.10 -13.74 -4.13
C TYR A 198 16.16 -14.25 -3.03
N GLU A 199 16.19 -15.54 -2.73
CA GLU A 199 15.38 -16.13 -1.66
C GLU A 199 15.73 -15.58 -0.27
N THR A 200 16.98 -15.16 -0.05
CA THR A 200 17.43 -14.57 1.23
C THR A 200 17.25 -13.04 1.30
N ARG A 201 16.65 -12.42 0.29
CA ARG A 201 16.49 -10.94 0.21
C ARG A 201 15.80 -10.33 1.42
N GLY A 202 14.90 -11.06 2.08
CA GLY A 202 14.22 -10.60 3.29
C GLY A 202 15.17 -10.40 4.47
N GLU A 203 16.24 -11.16 4.54
CA GLU A 203 17.31 -11.03 5.53
C GLU A 203 18.27 -9.92 5.15
N ILE A 204 18.70 -9.90 3.88
CA ILE A 204 19.65 -8.91 3.34
C ILE A 204 19.10 -7.49 3.43
N LEU A 205 17.81 -7.31 3.11
CA LEU A 205 17.12 -6.02 3.14
C LEU A 205 16.35 -5.78 4.45
N ASN A 206 16.71 -6.52 5.51
CA ASN A 206 16.05 -6.32 6.80
C ASN A 206 16.24 -4.87 7.28
N GLY A 207 15.12 -4.22 7.67
CA GLY A 207 15.12 -2.81 8.07
C GLY A 207 14.88 -1.82 6.92
N ILE A 208 15.11 -2.21 5.65
CA ILE A 208 14.70 -1.40 4.50
C ILE A 208 13.19 -1.55 4.29
N ARG A 209 12.52 -0.42 4.07
CA ARG A 209 11.08 -0.35 3.86
C ARG A 209 10.75 0.47 2.61
N LEU A 210 9.66 0.12 1.96
CA LEU A 210 9.08 0.90 0.85
C LEU A 210 8.05 1.86 1.43
N MET A 211 8.31 3.14 1.41
CA MET A 211 7.37 4.17 1.83
C MET A 211 6.62 4.72 0.63
N ASN A 212 5.29 4.69 0.65
CA ASN A 212 4.47 5.37 -0.36
C ASN A 212 4.46 6.89 -0.10
N LEU A 213 4.65 7.67 -1.15
CA LEU A 213 4.75 9.14 -1.13
C LEU A 213 3.38 9.86 -1.18
N GLY A 214 2.31 9.15 -0.90
CA GLY A 214 0.96 9.70 -1.03
C GLY A 214 0.53 9.85 -2.49
N LYS A 215 0.85 8.84 -3.32
CA LYS A 215 0.50 8.78 -4.74
C LYS A 215 0.04 7.37 -5.12
N LYS A 216 -0.86 7.30 -6.09
CA LYS A 216 -1.22 6.07 -6.80
C LYS A 216 -1.49 6.39 -8.26
N MET A 217 -0.58 6.01 -9.13
CA MET A 217 -0.68 6.29 -10.56
C MET A 217 -1.45 5.20 -11.29
N SER A 218 -2.30 5.61 -12.22
CA SER A 218 -2.98 4.72 -13.16
C SER A 218 -3.26 5.50 -14.45
N ASN A 219 -2.81 4.99 -15.59
CA ASN A 219 -2.95 5.67 -16.90
C ASN A 219 -2.54 7.15 -16.84
N ASP A 220 -1.33 7.40 -16.33
CA ASP A 220 -0.72 8.74 -16.17
C ASP A 220 -1.49 9.73 -15.28
N LYS A 221 -2.45 9.23 -14.49
CA LYS A 221 -3.21 10.03 -13.53
C LYS A 221 -2.99 9.54 -12.11
N ASP A 222 -2.93 10.47 -11.16
CA ASP A 222 -2.95 10.12 -9.75
C ASP A 222 -4.40 9.84 -9.33
N VAL A 223 -4.68 8.58 -9.01
CA VAL A 223 -6.01 8.08 -8.61
C VAL A 223 -6.13 7.88 -7.10
N LEU A 224 -5.19 8.39 -6.31
CA LEU A 224 -5.21 8.21 -4.86
C LEU A 224 -6.48 8.81 -4.22
N VAL A 225 -6.97 9.92 -4.77
CA VAL A 225 -8.20 10.58 -4.29
C VAL A 225 -9.39 9.63 -4.31
N GLU A 226 -9.55 8.81 -5.36
CA GLU A 226 -10.62 7.83 -5.47
C GLU A 226 -10.50 6.73 -4.42
N HIS A 227 -9.27 6.29 -4.14
CA HIS A 227 -9.00 5.34 -3.06
C HIS A 227 -9.41 5.90 -1.70
N VAL A 228 -8.96 7.12 -1.37
CA VAL A 228 -9.28 7.78 -0.10
C VAL A 228 -10.79 7.97 0.05
N ARG A 229 -11.48 8.43 -1.00
CA ARG A 229 -12.94 8.54 -1.00
C ARG A 229 -13.63 7.22 -0.67
N ALA A 230 -13.17 6.11 -1.25
CA ALA A 230 -13.73 4.80 -0.93
C ALA A 230 -13.45 4.36 0.51
N TRP A 231 -12.29 4.74 1.06
CA TRP A 231 -11.92 4.38 2.43
C TRP A 231 -12.72 5.14 3.48
N ILE A 232 -13.14 6.37 3.20
CA ILE A 232 -13.93 7.20 4.12
C ILE A 232 -15.44 7.10 3.89
N ASP A 233 -15.90 6.42 2.84
CA ASP A 233 -17.32 6.34 2.48
C ASP A 233 -18.09 5.36 3.39
N PRO A 234 -19.01 5.85 4.24
CA PRO A 234 -19.82 4.99 5.10
C PRO A 234 -20.77 4.07 4.34
N LYS A 235 -21.15 4.41 3.10
CA LYS A 235 -22.05 3.58 2.27
C LYS A 235 -21.36 2.30 1.80
N THR A 236 -20.06 2.33 1.63
CA THR A 236 -19.25 1.17 1.23
C THR A 236 -18.60 0.47 2.43
N ASN A 237 -18.96 0.85 3.66
CA ASN A 237 -18.28 0.41 4.88
C ASN A 237 -16.76 0.61 4.79
N GLY A 238 -16.36 1.78 4.30
CA GLY A 238 -14.94 2.15 4.24
C GLY A 238 -14.31 2.09 5.64
N PRO A 239 -13.05 1.69 5.75
CA PRO A 239 -12.40 1.44 7.05
C PRO A 239 -12.24 2.70 7.90
N TYR A 240 -12.26 3.87 7.28
CA TYR A 240 -12.15 5.18 7.95
C TYR A 240 -13.47 5.97 7.93
N SER A 241 -14.60 5.31 7.70
CA SER A 241 -15.89 5.97 7.58
C SER A 241 -16.39 6.63 8.87
N SER A 242 -15.89 6.20 10.03
CA SER A 242 -16.18 6.79 11.34
C SER A 242 -15.28 7.98 11.71
N GLY A 243 -14.34 8.32 10.83
CA GLY A 243 -13.29 9.28 11.11
C GLY A 243 -12.19 8.72 12.02
N LEU A 244 -10.98 9.24 11.88
CA LEU A 244 -9.94 9.05 12.89
C LEU A 244 -10.23 10.03 14.02
N LYS A 245 -10.46 9.53 15.23
CA LYS A 245 -10.55 10.39 16.40
C LYS A 245 -9.19 11.02 16.67
N ALA A 246 -9.16 12.27 17.10
CA ALA A 246 -7.92 13.00 17.42
C ALA A 246 -7.01 12.21 18.37
N ASP A 247 -7.59 11.52 19.36
CA ASP A 247 -6.87 10.68 20.33
C ASP A 247 -6.04 9.55 19.68
N SER A 248 -6.54 8.97 18.58
CA SER A 248 -5.84 7.89 17.87
C SER A 248 -4.52 8.34 17.23
N TRP A 249 -4.43 9.62 16.82
CA TRP A 249 -3.20 10.16 16.27
C TRP A 249 -2.14 10.37 17.34
N SER A 250 -2.53 10.84 18.53
CA SER A 250 -1.63 11.00 19.67
C SER A 250 -1.05 9.67 20.15
N GLU A 251 -1.85 8.57 20.08
CA GLU A 251 -1.37 7.22 20.36
C GLU A 251 -0.40 6.74 19.28
N ILE A 252 -0.75 6.86 18.00
CA ILE A 252 0.12 6.47 16.89
C ILE A 252 1.45 7.23 16.95
N MET A 253 1.41 8.53 17.22
CA MET A 253 2.64 9.34 17.34
C MET A 253 3.51 8.91 18.51
N ARG A 254 2.92 8.62 19.67
CA ARG A 254 3.67 8.12 20.84
C ARG A 254 4.29 6.76 20.58
N ASP A 255 3.52 5.82 20.02
CA ASP A 255 3.96 4.44 19.85
C ASP A 255 5.00 4.29 18.72
N VAL A 256 4.85 5.07 17.65
CA VAL A 256 5.72 4.93 16.45
C VAL A 256 6.97 5.80 16.52
N LEU A 257 6.87 6.98 17.09
CA LEU A 257 7.98 7.94 17.10
C LEU A 257 8.70 8.05 18.45
N GLY A 258 8.20 7.37 19.49
CA GLY A 258 8.77 7.47 20.83
C GLY A 258 8.71 8.90 21.40
N ILE A 259 7.75 9.70 20.94
CA ILE A 259 7.53 11.07 21.40
C ILE A 259 6.56 11.00 22.58
N SER A 260 7.09 11.20 23.77
CA SER A 260 6.29 11.31 25.02
C SER A 260 5.77 12.73 25.21
#